data_712dc85e9607f0d8417743d9b1f3917a
#
_entry.id   712dc85e9607f0d8417743d9b1f3917a
#
_cell.length_a   1.000
_cell.length_b   1.000
_cell.length_c   1.000
_cell.angle_alpha   90.00
_cell.angle_beta   90.00
_cell.angle_gamma   90.00
#
_symmetry.space_group_name_H-M   'P 1'
#
loop_
_entity.id
_entity.type
_entity.pdbx_description
1 polymer ?
#
loop_
_entity_poly.entity_id
_entity_poly.type
_entity_poly.pdbx_seq_one_letter_code
_entity_poly.pdbx_strand_id
1 'polypeptide(L)'
;MLSAQAGDGYCKAVFQSLNACRRIPFFEDPDGILRRRAAPDGAHQVVVPASLQEQVLLLEHYVTLAGHPGESHMYAAMRRYYYWVVMAADVVSYVRKGNSCARQRVRPLARRSPLTLFPATMPFKDIAVDLYGPPDETTAGHRFIVVITDRFTKLVRAILMDGTLAVDCASVVLDCGVAVYGPPDRLLSDRGPQLTSHFWGQVCNLLSIEPEVTSPSHPQTNGHTKLFNRTMHTILNHFVA
;
A
#
# COMPACT_ATOMS: atom_id res chain seq x y z
N MET A 1 13.41 4.74 -25.46
CA MET A 1 13.70 3.30 -25.27
C MET A 1 14.50 2.73 -26.44
N LEU A 2 14.03 2.76 -27.66
CA LEU A 2 14.70 2.22 -28.85
C LEU A 2 16.16 2.67 -29.02
N SER A 3 16.41 3.99 -29.06
CA SER A 3 17.77 4.53 -29.20
C SER A 3 18.70 4.11 -28.06
N ALA A 4 18.17 3.97 -26.86
CA ALA A 4 18.92 3.51 -25.69
C ALA A 4 19.26 2.02 -25.74
N GLN A 5 18.34 1.18 -26.21
CA GLN A 5 18.61 -0.25 -26.43
C GLN A 5 19.60 -0.47 -27.56
N ALA A 6 19.51 0.32 -28.64
CA ALA A 6 20.47 0.30 -29.76
C ALA A 6 21.90 0.70 -29.35
N GLY A 7 22.05 1.52 -28.30
CA GLY A 7 23.35 1.91 -27.74
C GLY A 7 23.93 0.90 -26.73
N ASP A 8 23.09 0.10 -26.09
CA ASP A 8 23.47 -0.76 -24.97
C ASP A 8 24.14 -2.07 -25.42
N GLY A 9 25.25 -2.42 -24.76
CA GLY A 9 26.05 -3.59 -25.12
C GLY A 9 25.32 -4.93 -24.90
N TYR A 10 24.54 -5.06 -23.82
CA TYR A 10 23.76 -6.26 -23.54
C TYR A 10 22.61 -6.42 -24.55
N CYS A 11 21.87 -5.36 -24.81
CA CYS A 11 20.79 -5.38 -25.79
C CYS A 11 21.31 -5.74 -27.21
N LYS A 12 22.45 -5.18 -27.62
CA LYS A 12 23.11 -5.53 -28.90
C LYS A 12 23.42 -7.01 -29.00
N ALA A 13 24.01 -7.60 -27.96
CA ALA A 13 24.34 -9.01 -27.93
C ALA A 13 23.08 -9.91 -28.02
N VAL A 14 21.98 -9.49 -27.38
CA VAL A 14 20.71 -10.19 -27.48
C VAL A 14 20.10 -10.07 -28.89
N PHE A 15 20.11 -8.89 -29.52
CA PHE A 15 19.67 -8.71 -30.90
C PHE A 15 20.47 -9.55 -31.88
N GLN A 16 21.80 -9.61 -31.72
CA GLN A 16 22.66 -10.48 -32.55
C GLN A 16 22.27 -11.96 -32.37
N SER A 17 21.95 -12.39 -31.14
CA SER A 17 21.52 -13.74 -30.86
C SER A 17 20.16 -14.08 -31.45
N LEU A 18 19.24 -13.12 -31.51
CA LEU A 18 17.94 -13.27 -32.19
C LEU A 18 18.14 -13.45 -33.71
N ASN A 19 18.99 -12.63 -34.32
CA ASN A 19 19.31 -12.74 -35.76
C ASN A 19 19.99 -14.06 -36.11
N ALA A 20 20.71 -14.67 -35.16
CA ALA A 20 21.33 -15.98 -35.33
C ALA A 20 20.35 -17.17 -35.09
N CYS A 21 19.05 -16.93 -35.05
CA CYS A 21 17.99 -17.93 -34.84
C CYS A 21 18.16 -18.80 -33.58
N ARG A 22 18.78 -18.28 -32.54
CA ARG A 22 18.89 -18.99 -31.26
C ARG A 22 17.56 -18.97 -30.50
N ARG A 23 17.16 -20.08 -29.94
CA ARG A 23 15.99 -20.14 -29.02
C ARG A 23 16.36 -19.48 -27.69
N ILE A 24 16.04 -18.20 -27.56
CA ILE A 24 16.24 -17.41 -26.34
C ILE A 24 14.90 -16.82 -25.90
N PRO A 25 14.72 -16.52 -24.61
CA PRO A 25 13.45 -15.98 -24.09
C PRO A 25 13.20 -14.53 -24.44
N PHE A 26 13.87 -14.00 -25.44
CA PHE A 26 13.77 -12.63 -25.91
C PHE A 26 13.13 -12.56 -27.29
N PHE A 27 12.55 -11.41 -27.62
CA PHE A 27 12.01 -11.10 -28.94
C PHE A 27 11.95 -9.58 -29.14
N GLU A 28 11.89 -9.16 -30.39
CA GLU A 28 11.63 -7.79 -30.77
C GLU A 28 10.13 -7.60 -30.99
N ASP A 29 9.53 -6.58 -30.40
CA ASP A 29 8.13 -6.27 -30.63
C ASP A 29 7.93 -5.47 -31.93
N PRO A 30 6.65 -5.24 -32.39
CA PRO A 30 6.39 -4.47 -33.61
C PRO A 30 6.95 -3.06 -33.62
N ASP A 31 7.17 -2.48 -32.44
CA ASP A 31 7.76 -1.14 -32.28
C ASP A 31 9.30 -1.18 -32.25
N GLY A 32 9.91 -2.35 -32.45
CA GLY A 32 11.37 -2.54 -32.45
C GLY A 32 11.98 -2.61 -31.05
N ILE A 33 11.17 -2.72 -30.00
CA ILE A 33 11.65 -2.77 -28.60
C ILE A 33 11.97 -4.20 -28.21
N LEU A 34 13.16 -4.40 -27.64
CA LEU A 34 13.57 -5.69 -27.09
C LEU A 34 12.77 -6.04 -25.84
N ARG A 35 12.10 -7.18 -25.88
CA ARG A 35 11.32 -7.73 -24.76
C ARG A 35 11.75 -9.14 -24.39
N ARG A 36 11.48 -9.50 -23.15
CA ARG A 36 11.66 -10.86 -22.62
C ARG A 36 10.30 -11.51 -22.35
N ARG A 37 10.14 -12.75 -22.76
CA ARG A 37 9.00 -13.59 -22.38
C ARG A 37 9.17 -14.02 -20.93
N ALA A 38 8.33 -13.52 -20.01
CA ALA A 38 8.31 -13.98 -18.64
C ALA A 38 7.45 -15.27 -18.57
N ALA A 39 7.98 -16.34 -17.95
CA ALA A 39 7.17 -17.49 -17.59
C ALA A 39 6.58 -17.28 -16.19
N PRO A 40 5.40 -17.83 -15.88
CA PRO A 40 4.41 -18.59 -16.66
C PRO A 40 3.22 -17.76 -17.18
N ASP A 41 3.13 -16.45 -16.85
CA ASP A 41 1.91 -15.64 -17.01
C ASP A 41 1.76 -15.01 -18.40
N GLY A 42 2.66 -15.30 -19.34
CA GLY A 42 2.63 -14.71 -20.69
C GLY A 42 2.95 -13.22 -20.76
N ALA A 43 3.25 -12.57 -19.65
CA ALA A 43 3.61 -11.18 -19.60
C ALA A 43 4.97 -10.92 -20.29
N HIS A 44 5.04 -9.83 -21.06
CA HIS A 44 6.24 -9.43 -21.78
C HIS A 44 6.95 -8.30 -21.06
N GLN A 45 8.14 -8.57 -20.55
CA GLN A 45 8.98 -7.60 -19.87
C GLN A 45 9.80 -6.79 -20.87
N VAL A 46 9.83 -5.47 -20.71
CA VAL A 46 10.75 -4.61 -21.47
C VAL A 46 12.16 -4.79 -20.94
N VAL A 47 13.12 -5.06 -21.82
CA VAL A 47 14.53 -5.10 -21.44
C VAL A 47 15.02 -3.67 -21.30
N VAL A 48 15.42 -3.28 -20.07
CA VAL A 48 15.84 -1.92 -19.76
C VAL A 48 17.34 -1.80 -19.94
N PRO A 49 17.82 -0.94 -20.87
CA PRO A 49 19.23 -0.69 -21.07
C PRO A 49 19.85 0.05 -19.89
N ALA A 50 21.15 -0.12 -19.65
CA ALA A 50 21.86 0.42 -18.48
C ALA A 50 21.62 1.93 -18.26
N SER A 51 21.55 2.70 -19.35
CA SER A 51 21.32 4.15 -19.30
C SER A 51 19.97 4.58 -18.76
N LEU A 52 18.97 3.69 -18.72
CA LEU A 52 17.60 3.98 -18.26
C LEU A 52 17.23 3.28 -16.93
N GLN A 53 18.09 2.39 -16.42
CA GLN A 53 17.80 1.62 -15.20
C GLN A 53 17.57 2.52 -13.99
N GLU A 54 18.40 3.54 -13.81
CA GLU A 54 18.27 4.48 -12.69
C GLU A 54 16.97 5.30 -12.78
N GLN A 55 16.58 5.72 -13.97
CA GLN A 55 15.31 6.43 -14.18
C GLN A 55 14.10 5.54 -13.86
N VAL A 56 14.15 4.27 -14.25
CA VAL A 56 13.08 3.32 -13.92
C VAL A 56 13.01 3.08 -12.41
N LEU A 57 14.14 2.91 -11.74
CA LEU A 57 14.20 2.77 -10.29
C LEU A 57 13.63 4.00 -9.57
N LEU A 58 13.98 5.19 -10.04
CA LEU A 58 13.49 6.46 -9.52
C LEU A 58 11.97 6.57 -9.68
N LEU A 59 11.45 6.32 -10.88
CA LEU A 59 10.01 6.39 -11.16
C LEU A 59 9.21 5.42 -10.29
N GLU A 60 9.64 4.16 -10.20
CA GLU A 60 8.93 3.12 -9.45
C GLU A 60 9.03 3.31 -7.93
N HIS A 61 10.03 4.02 -7.45
CA HIS A 61 10.21 4.29 -6.02
C HIS A 61 9.54 5.58 -5.56
N TYR A 62 9.59 6.65 -6.38
CA TYR A 62 9.13 7.99 -6.01
C TYR A 62 7.82 8.41 -6.67
N VAL A 63 7.18 7.55 -7.50
CA VAL A 63 5.84 7.86 -7.98
C VAL A 63 4.90 8.04 -6.79
N THR A 64 4.14 9.11 -6.81
CA THR A 64 3.26 9.60 -5.74
C THR A 64 2.36 8.51 -5.13
N LEU A 65 1.91 7.56 -5.93
CA LEU A 65 1.07 6.44 -5.49
C LEU A 65 1.86 5.21 -4.98
N ALA A 66 3.18 5.16 -5.21
CA ALA A 66 3.99 4.00 -4.81
C ALA A 66 4.33 3.99 -3.30
N GLY A 67 4.30 5.16 -2.64
CA GLY A 67 4.49 5.27 -1.19
C GLY A 67 5.83 4.73 -0.69
N HIS A 68 6.90 4.87 -1.46
CA HIS A 68 8.23 4.34 -1.16
C HIS A 68 8.21 2.85 -0.79
N PRO A 69 7.87 1.96 -1.72
CA PRO A 69 7.77 0.53 -1.45
C PRO A 69 9.11 -0.04 -0.98
N GLY A 70 9.05 -0.95 -0.01
CA GLY A 70 10.23 -1.71 0.43
C GLY A 70 10.77 -2.62 -0.68
N GLU A 71 11.99 -3.13 -0.48
CA GLU A 71 12.78 -3.92 -1.45
C GLU A 71 11.95 -4.99 -2.16
N SER A 72 11.22 -5.81 -1.39
CA SER A 72 10.43 -6.93 -1.93
C SER A 72 9.22 -6.48 -2.76
N HIS A 73 8.51 -5.45 -2.32
CA HIS A 73 7.34 -4.93 -3.03
C HIS A 73 7.74 -4.22 -4.32
N MET A 74 8.79 -3.38 -4.27
CA MET A 74 9.32 -2.71 -5.44
C MET A 74 9.77 -3.73 -6.49
N TYR A 75 10.55 -4.74 -6.11
CA TYR A 75 10.98 -5.79 -7.04
C TYR A 75 9.79 -6.57 -7.61
N ALA A 76 8.80 -6.93 -6.78
CA ALA A 76 7.61 -7.65 -7.24
C ALA A 76 6.77 -6.85 -8.24
N ALA A 77 6.65 -5.54 -8.06
CA ALA A 77 5.98 -4.64 -9.00
C ALA A 77 6.76 -4.52 -10.32
N MET A 78 8.05 -4.21 -10.23
CA MET A 78 8.91 -3.98 -11.38
C MET A 78 9.07 -5.22 -12.27
N ARG A 79 9.22 -6.40 -11.69
CA ARG A 79 9.40 -7.66 -12.45
C ARG A 79 8.21 -8.03 -13.33
N ARG A 80 7.08 -7.37 -13.20
CA ARG A 80 5.93 -7.55 -14.09
C ARG A 80 6.14 -6.93 -15.46
N TYR A 81 6.90 -5.81 -15.51
CA TYR A 81 7.01 -4.96 -16.69
C TYR A 81 8.43 -4.81 -17.23
N TYR A 82 9.43 -4.95 -16.35
CA TYR A 82 10.82 -4.65 -16.64
C TYR A 82 11.73 -5.85 -16.40
N TYR A 83 12.86 -5.86 -17.14
CA TYR A 83 13.91 -6.85 -16.96
C TYR A 83 15.30 -6.26 -17.27
N TRP A 84 16.25 -6.56 -16.42
CA TRP A 84 17.70 -6.53 -16.68
C TRP A 84 18.40 -7.52 -15.75
N VAL A 85 19.66 -7.88 -16.09
CA VAL A 85 20.36 -9.06 -15.54
C VAL A 85 20.46 -9.07 -14.02
N VAL A 86 20.73 -7.91 -13.38
CA VAL A 86 20.96 -7.82 -11.92
C VAL A 86 19.87 -7.00 -11.21
N MET A 87 18.69 -6.89 -11.82
CA MET A 87 17.59 -6.03 -11.34
C MET A 87 17.28 -6.21 -9.85
N ALA A 88 17.28 -7.44 -9.33
CA ALA A 88 16.99 -7.69 -7.92
C ALA A 88 18.02 -7.04 -6.99
N ALA A 89 19.31 -7.13 -7.33
CA ALA A 89 20.39 -6.54 -6.56
C ALA A 89 20.37 -5.00 -6.63
N ASP A 90 20.05 -4.45 -7.82
CA ASP A 90 19.97 -3.01 -8.03
C ASP A 90 18.81 -2.39 -7.25
N VAL A 91 17.63 -3.04 -7.25
CA VAL A 91 16.48 -2.61 -6.42
C VAL A 91 16.85 -2.59 -4.94
N VAL A 92 17.48 -3.65 -4.42
CA VAL A 92 17.93 -3.71 -3.03
C VAL A 92 18.92 -2.59 -2.72
N SER A 93 19.93 -2.41 -3.59
CA SER A 93 20.93 -1.35 -3.44
C SER A 93 20.30 0.04 -3.45
N TYR A 94 19.36 0.28 -4.37
CA TYR A 94 18.68 1.56 -4.52
C TYR A 94 17.85 1.93 -3.30
N VAL A 95 17.00 1.02 -2.82
CA VAL A 95 16.16 1.23 -1.62
C VAL A 95 17.01 1.40 -0.36
N ARG A 96 18.15 0.71 -0.27
CA ARG A 96 19.07 0.85 0.88
C ARG A 96 19.82 2.18 0.91
N LYS A 97 20.15 2.75 -0.22
CA LYS A 97 20.84 4.03 -0.32
C LYS A 97 19.93 5.23 -0.07
N GLY A 98 18.60 5.07 -0.19
CA GLY A 98 17.62 6.13 0.05
C GLY A 98 17.65 6.60 1.52
N ASN A 99 18.13 7.82 1.76
CA ASN A 99 18.23 8.40 3.12
C ASN A 99 16.87 8.51 3.83
N SER A 100 15.80 8.84 3.12
CA SER A 100 14.43 8.92 3.66
C SER A 100 13.91 7.53 4.05
N CYS A 101 14.11 6.53 3.21
CA CYS A 101 13.74 5.14 3.51
C CYS A 101 14.55 4.54 4.68
N ALA A 102 15.83 4.92 4.82
CA ALA A 102 16.67 4.49 5.92
C ALA A 102 16.20 5.02 7.28
N ARG A 103 15.71 6.25 7.34
CA ARG A 103 15.19 6.88 8.57
C ARG A 103 13.86 6.26 9.03
N GLN A 104 13.05 5.74 8.11
CA GLN A 104 11.72 5.20 8.39
C GLN A 104 11.67 3.67 8.53
N ARG A 105 12.82 3.00 8.51
CA ARG A 105 12.89 1.55 8.76
C ARG A 105 12.40 1.22 10.16
N VAL A 106 11.18 0.70 10.23
CA VAL A 106 10.63 0.14 11.47
C VAL A 106 11.37 -1.15 11.79
N ARG A 107 12.07 -1.19 12.93
CA ARG A 107 12.69 -2.42 13.44
C ARG A 107 11.62 -3.50 13.61
N PRO A 108 11.88 -4.76 13.22
CA PRO A 108 10.95 -5.85 13.48
C PRO A 108 10.68 -5.93 14.98
N LEU A 109 9.41 -5.82 15.36
CA LEU A 109 9.00 -5.98 16.76
C LEU A 109 9.24 -7.44 17.21
N ALA A 110 9.86 -7.58 18.39
CA ALA A 110 10.05 -8.85 19.07
C ALA A 110 8.73 -9.62 19.25
N ARG A 111 8.82 -10.95 19.21
CA ARG A 111 7.81 -11.99 19.47
C ARG A 111 6.38 -11.49 19.72
N ARG A 112 5.51 -11.78 18.76
CA ARG A 112 4.07 -11.49 18.85
C ARG A 112 3.36 -12.62 19.59
N SER A 113 2.50 -12.27 20.54
CA SER A 113 1.54 -13.22 21.12
C SER A 113 0.59 -13.78 20.06
N PRO A 114 0.05 -15.01 20.22
CA PRO A 114 -0.89 -15.56 19.24
C PRO A 114 -2.08 -14.64 19.01
N LEU A 115 -2.44 -14.43 17.75
CA LEU A 115 -3.60 -13.65 17.32
C LEU A 115 -4.89 -14.42 17.68
N THR A 116 -5.74 -13.86 18.53
CA THR A 116 -7.12 -14.29 18.60
C THR A 116 -7.85 -13.69 17.39
N LEU A 117 -7.96 -14.48 16.33
CA LEU A 117 -8.70 -14.08 15.13
C LEU A 117 -10.19 -14.31 15.39
N PHE A 118 -10.96 -13.24 15.46
CA PHE A 118 -12.41 -13.33 15.23
C PHE A 118 -12.61 -13.30 13.72
N PRO A 119 -12.95 -14.43 13.06
CA PRO A 119 -13.09 -14.46 11.62
C PRO A 119 -14.31 -13.63 11.22
N ALA A 120 -14.09 -12.62 10.40
CA ALA A 120 -15.16 -11.95 9.69
C ALA A 120 -15.74 -12.94 8.68
N THR A 121 -17.06 -13.09 8.66
CA THR A 121 -17.76 -14.14 7.90
C THR A 121 -18.31 -13.63 6.56
N MET A 122 -18.60 -12.35 6.46
CA MET A 122 -19.20 -11.71 5.28
C MET A 122 -18.64 -10.30 5.04
N PRO A 123 -18.68 -9.81 3.78
CA PRO A 123 -18.30 -8.43 3.49
C PRO A 123 -19.13 -7.41 4.27
N PHE A 124 -18.48 -6.39 4.79
CA PHE A 124 -19.05 -5.22 5.48
C PHE A 124 -19.89 -5.52 6.74
N LYS A 125 -19.85 -6.75 7.24
CA LYS A 125 -20.52 -7.12 8.51
C LYS A 125 -19.64 -6.87 9.72
N ASP A 126 -18.33 -6.95 9.57
CA ASP A 126 -17.34 -6.67 10.59
C ASP A 126 -16.42 -5.55 10.11
N ILE A 127 -16.61 -4.34 10.59
CA ILE A 127 -15.76 -3.20 10.24
C ILE A 127 -14.87 -2.79 11.41
N ALA A 128 -13.71 -2.24 11.11
CA ALA A 128 -12.86 -1.58 12.07
C ALA A 128 -12.77 -0.09 11.73
N VAL A 129 -12.90 0.76 12.75
CA VAL A 129 -12.78 2.21 12.65
C VAL A 129 -11.61 2.67 13.50
N ASP A 130 -10.78 3.52 12.94
CA ASP A 130 -9.65 4.11 13.63
C ASP A 130 -9.53 5.60 13.25
N LEU A 131 -9.07 6.41 14.19
CA LEU A 131 -8.88 7.84 13.99
C LEU A 131 -7.40 8.14 13.97
N TYR A 132 -6.93 8.61 12.83
CA TYR A 132 -5.54 9.02 12.66
C TYR A 132 -5.44 10.55 12.62
N GLY A 133 -4.66 11.12 13.53
CA GLY A 133 -4.29 12.52 13.49
C GLY A 133 -2.98 12.69 12.74
N PRO A 134 -2.94 13.38 11.59
CA PRO A 134 -1.68 13.73 10.96
C PRO A 134 -0.87 14.68 11.88
N PRO A 135 0.46 14.63 11.81
CA PRO A 135 1.31 15.50 12.63
C PRO A 135 1.12 16.98 12.32
N ASP A 136 0.72 17.33 11.10
CA ASP A 136 0.54 18.70 10.65
C ASP A 136 -0.84 18.93 10.04
N GLU A 137 -1.36 20.15 10.20
CA GLU A 137 -2.62 20.59 9.60
C GLU A 137 -2.45 20.73 8.09
N THR A 138 -3.40 20.22 7.33
CA THR A 138 -3.39 20.38 5.86
C THR A 138 -3.68 21.82 5.46
N THR A 139 -3.27 22.23 4.27
CA THR A 139 -3.59 23.56 3.72
C THR A 139 -5.09 23.85 3.61
N ALA A 140 -5.93 22.81 3.61
CA ALA A 140 -7.38 22.89 3.61
C ALA A 140 -7.99 22.89 5.02
N GLY A 141 -7.19 22.85 6.08
CA GLY A 141 -7.65 22.87 7.47
C GLY A 141 -8.01 21.51 8.06
N HIS A 142 -7.90 20.42 7.29
CA HIS A 142 -8.19 19.07 7.81
C HIS A 142 -7.08 18.61 8.75
N ARG A 143 -7.47 18.08 9.91
CA ARG A 143 -6.54 17.65 10.98
C ARG A 143 -6.58 16.16 11.27
N PHE A 144 -7.60 15.45 10.77
CA PHE A 144 -7.81 14.04 11.13
C PHE A 144 -8.24 13.23 9.90
N ILE A 145 -7.98 11.94 9.99
CA ILE A 145 -8.39 10.96 8.99
C ILE A 145 -9.12 9.84 9.71
N VAL A 146 -10.38 9.62 9.36
CA VAL A 146 -11.11 8.42 9.76
C VAL A 146 -10.78 7.31 8.80
N VAL A 147 -10.32 6.19 9.32
CA VAL A 147 -10.00 4.99 8.56
C VAL A 147 -11.05 3.93 8.86
N ILE A 148 -11.82 3.55 7.86
CA ILE A 148 -12.82 2.48 7.94
C ILE A 148 -12.26 1.28 7.17
N THR A 149 -12.13 0.14 7.83
CA THR A 149 -11.60 -1.10 7.24
C THR A 149 -12.62 -2.21 7.34
N ASP A 150 -13.02 -2.80 6.22
CA ASP A 150 -13.77 -4.05 6.22
C ASP A 150 -12.84 -5.22 6.59
N ARG A 151 -13.18 -5.94 7.63
CA ARG A 151 -12.33 -7.03 8.14
C ARG A 151 -12.37 -8.28 7.28
N PHE A 152 -13.36 -8.44 6.42
CA PHE A 152 -13.45 -9.55 5.48
C PHE A 152 -12.67 -9.29 4.19
N THR A 153 -13.06 -8.27 3.42
CA THR A 153 -12.46 -7.96 2.10
C THR A 153 -11.12 -7.26 2.19
N LYS A 154 -10.79 -6.67 3.36
CA LYS A 154 -9.64 -5.78 3.59
C LYS A 154 -9.74 -4.44 2.86
N LEU A 155 -10.92 -4.12 2.33
CA LEU A 155 -11.16 -2.81 1.77
C LEU A 155 -10.96 -1.74 2.85
N VAL A 156 -10.23 -0.69 2.50
CA VAL A 156 -9.97 0.44 3.38
C VAL A 156 -10.50 1.71 2.74
N ARG A 157 -11.18 2.53 3.52
CA ARG A 157 -11.54 3.91 3.17
C ARG A 157 -10.90 4.86 4.17
N ALA A 158 -10.21 5.85 3.67
CA ALA A 158 -9.63 6.93 4.46
C ALA A 158 -10.34 8.23 4.10
N ILE A 159 -10.94 8.90 5.07
CA ILE A 159 -11.76 10.08 4.89
C ILE A 159 -11.19 11.22 5.74
N LEU A 160 -10.92 12.34 5.10
CA LEU A 160 -10.46 13.56 5.79
C LEU A 160 -11.58 14.15 6.64
N MET A 161 -11.22 14.68 7.79
CA MET A 161 -12.15 15.25 8.76
C MET A 161 -11.53 16.47 9.44
N ASP A 162 -12.34 17.50 9.68
CA ASP A 162 -11.88 18.77 10.28
C ASP A 162 -11.90 18.74 11.81
N GLY A 163 -12.86 18.03 12.38
CA GLY A 163 -13.09 17.94 13.82
C GLY A 163 -12.72 16.58 14.41
N THR A 164 -12.70 16.53 15.74
CA THR A 164 -12.50 15.29 16.52
C THR A 164 -13.67 14.96 17.41
N LEU A 165 -14.79 15.65 17.26
CA LEU A 165 -15.96 15.36 18.07
C LEU A 165 -16.56 14.00 17.69
N ALA A 166 -17.20 13.36 18.64
CA ALA A 166 -17.86 12.07 18.39
C ALA A 166 -18.95 12.20 17.30
N VAL A 167 -19.59 13.34 17.17
CA VAL A 167 -20.58 13.62 16.13
C VAL A 167 -19.95 13.65 14.74
N ASP A 168 -18.77 14.23 14.60
CA ASP A 168 -18.05 14.29 13.31
C ASP A 168 -17.64 12.89 12.86
N CYS A 169 -17.08 12.10 13.78
CA CYS A 169 -16.73 10.70 13.52
C CYS A 169 -17.98 9.87 13.13
N ALA A 170 -19.08 10.08 13.82
CA ALA A 170 -20.32 9.37 13.54
C ALA A 170 -20.87 9.72 12.16
N SER A 171 -20.91 11.01 11.79
CA SER A 171 -21.34 11.45 10.46
C SER A 171 -20.52 10.80 9.36
N VAL A 172 -19.18 10.80 9.49
CA VAL A 172 -18.30 10.17 8.50
C VAL A 172 -18.55 8.66 8.38
N VAL A 173 -18.72 7.96 9.50
CA VAL A 173 -19.01 6.51 9.49
C VAL A 173 -20.38 6.24 8.90
N LEU A 174 -21.39 7.06 9.20
CA LEU A 174 -22.72 6.93 8.64
C LEU A 174 -22.73 7.18 7.14
N ASP A 175 -22.18 8.30 6.67
CA ASP A 175 -22.25 8.72 5.27
C ASP A 175 -21.33 7.87 4.38
N CYS A 176 -20.12 7.59 4.83
CA CYS A 176 -19.12 6.89 4.03
C CYS A 176 -19.06 5.38 4.28
N GLY A 177 -19.63 4.91 5.37
CA GLY A 177 -19.71 3.48 5.72
C GLY A 177 -21.11 2.93 5.56
N VAL A 178 -21.98 3.26 6.51
CA VAL A 178 -23.32 2.68 6.62
C VAL A 178 -24.21 2.99 5.41
N ALA A 179 -24.24 4.23 4.92
CA ALA A 179 -25.05 4.61 3.77
C ALA A 179 -24.62 3.91 2.48
N VAL A 180 -23.34 3.52 2.38
CA VAL A 180 -22.79 2.90 1.17
C VAL A 180 -22.90 1.38 1.20
N TYR A 181 -22.65 0.76 2.35
CA TYR A 181 -22.51 -0.70 2.49
C TYR A 181 -23.57 -1.35 3.40
N GLY A 182 -24.46 -0.55 3.98
CA GLY A 182 -25.38 -0.98 5.01
C GLY A 182 -24.76 -1.01 6.42
N PRO A 183 -25.60 -1.16 7.47
CA PRO A 183 -25.10 -1.26 8.82
C PRO A 183 -24.32 -2.57 9.03
N PRO A 184 -23.11 -2.49 9.62
CA PRO A 184 -22.37 -3.67 10.04
C PRO A 184 -23.03 -4.33 11.25
N ASP A 185 -22.76 -5.60 11.46
CA ASP A 185 -23.19 -6.29 12.68
C ASP A 185 -22.27 -5.90 13.85
N ARG A 186 -20.95 -5.77 13.59
CA ARG A 186 -19.95 -5.41 14.58
C ARG A 186 -19.04 -4.27 14.12
N LEU A 187 -18.71 -3.38 15.03
CA LEU A 187 -17.81 -2.27 14.80
C LEU A 187 -16.69 -2.28 15.84
N LEU A 188 -15.49 -2.60 15.40
CA LEU A 188 -14.29 -2.58 16.22
C LEU A 188 -13.65 -1.19 16.20
N SER A 189 -13.41 -0.61 17.38
CA SER A 189 -12.67 0.65 17.49
C SER A 189 -11.56 0.56 18.52
N ASP A 190 -10.69 1.57 18.54
CA ASP A 190 -9.79 1.79 19.65
C ASP A 190 -10.53 2.43 20.85
N ARG A 191 -9.77 2.76 21.90
CA ARG A 191 -10.30 3.44 23.10
C ARG A 191 -10.30 4.96 23.00
N GLY A 192 -10.27 5.50 21.78
CA GLY A 192 -10.37 6.94 21.59
C GLY A 192 -11.67 7.48 22.22
N PRO A 193 -11.61 8.64 22.91
CA PRO A 193 -12.79 9.20 23.60
C PRO A 193 -13.95 9.47 22.64
N GLN A 194 -13.68 9.70 21.38
CA GLN A 194 -14.67 9.93 20.34
C GLN A 194 -15.51 8.68 20.07
N LEU A 195 -14.86 7.51 20.00
CA LEU A 195 -15.45 6.21 19.65
C LEU A 195 -15.92 5.42 20.90
N THR A 196 -15.65 5.94 22.09
CA THR A 196 -16.15 5.38 23.38
C THR A 196 -17.15 6.28 24.08
N SER A 197 -17.54 7.38 23.46
CA SER A 197 -18.49 8.34 24.02
C SER A 197 -19.90 7.74 24.15
N HIS A 198 -20.67 8.27 25.08
CA HIS A 198 -22.08 7.89 25.21
C HIS A 198 -22.89 8.14 23.92
N PHE A 199 -22.60 9.24 23.23
CA PHE A 199 -23.22 9.55 21.93
C PHE A 199 -22.95 8.45 20.89
N TRP A 200 -21.70 8.01 20.78
CA TRP A 200 -21.31 6.91 19.89
C TRP A 200 -22.06 5.60 20.20
N GLY A 201 -22.14 5.26 21.50
CA GLY A 201 -22.92 4.11 21.95
C GLY A 201 -24.39 4.19 21.56
N GLN A 202 -25.02 5.38 21.63
CA GLN A 202 -26.40 5.56 21.19
C GLN A 202 -26.55 5.38 19.68
N VAL A 203 -25.63 5.88 18.87
CA VAL A 203 -25.61 5.70 17.40
C VAL A 203 -25.51 4.20 17.06
N CYS A 204 -24.62 3.47 17.69
CA CYS A 204 -24.48 2.03 17.51
C CYS A 204 -25.78 1.28 17.89
N ASN A 205 -26.39 1.63 19.01
CA ASN A 205 -27.66 1.01 19.46
C ASN A 205 -28.80 1.26 18.48
N LEU A 206 -28.96 2.49 17.97
CA LEU A 206 -29.99 2.85 16.99
C LEU A 206 -29.88 2.04 15.70
N LEU A 207 -28.65 1.73 15.29
CA LEU A 207 -28.35 0.98 14.07
C LEU A 207 -28.23 -0.53 14.30
N SER A 208 -28.43 -1.00 15.55
CA SER A 208 -28.25 -2.39 15.96
C SER A 208 -26.83 -2.91 15.67
N ILE A 209 -25.82 -2.05 15.82
CA ILE A 209 -24.41 -2.38 15.69
C ILE A 209 -23.83 -2.74 17.05
N GLU A 210 -23.13 -3.86 17.15
CA GLU A 210 -22.39 -4.26 18.36
C GLU A 210 -21.02 -3.54 18.39
N PRO A 211 -20.81 -2.57 19.31
CA PRO A 211 -19.52 -1.90 19.43
C PRO A 211 -18.53 -2.79 20.17
N GLU A 212 -17.40 -3.08 19.55
CA GLU A 212 -16.26 -3.76 20.16
C GLU A 212 -15.11 -2.78 20.38
N VAL A 213 -14.50 -2.80 21.55
CA VAL A 213 -13.34 -1.94 21.85
C VAL A 213 -12.09 -2.81 22.02
N THR A 214 -11.00 -2.43 21.35
CA THR A 214 -9.73 -3.15 21.47
C THR A 214 -9.22 -3.14 22.90
N SER A 215 -8.85 -4.32 23.42
CA SER A 215 -8.19 -4.43 24.72
C SER A 215 -6.79 -3.83 24.69
N PRO A 216 -6.30 -3.18 25.77
CA PRO A 216 -4.94 -2.65 25.85
C PRO A 216 -3.88 -3.73 25.69
N SER A 217 -4.20 -4.95 26.12
CA SER A 217 -3.29 -6.11 26.09
C SER A 217 -3.25 -6.84 24.75
N HIS A 218 -4.21 -6.57 23.84
CA HIS A 218 -4.31 -7.22 22.53
C HIS A 218 -4.43 -6.22 21.37
N PRO A 219 -3.42 -5.37 21.14
CA PRO A 219 -3.45 -4.39 20.04
C PRO A 219 -3.48 -5.06 18.64
N GLN A 220 -3.38 -6.37 18.58
CA GLN A 220 -3.31 -7.15 17.34
C GLN A 220 -4.69 -7.40 16.72
N THR A 221 -5.78 -7.23 17.47
CA THR A 221 -7.16 -7.42 17.00
C THR A 221 -7.49 -6.46 15.84
N ASN A 222 -6.85 -5.29 15.78
CA ASN A 222 -6.97 -4.30 14.70
C ASN A 222 -5.68 -4.24 13.82
N GLY A 223 -5.03 -5.37 13.60
CA GLY A 223 -3.72 -5.43 12.95
C GLY A 223 -3.70 -4.89 11.52
N HIS A 224 -4.78 -5.08 10.75
CA HIS A 224 -4.86 -4.59 9.37
C HIS A 224 -4.98 -3.07 9.31
N THR A 225 -5.84 -2.46 10.13
CA THR A 225 -5.99 -1.00 10.20
C THR A 225 -4.69 -0.35 10.67
N LYS A 226 -4.00 -0.94 11.65
CA LYS A 226 -2.68 -0.46 12.09
C LYS A 226 -1.60 -0.58 11.03
N LEU A 227 -1.63 -1.65 10.23
CA LEU A 227 -0.71 -1.79 9.09
C LEU A 227 -0.98 -0.70 8.05
N PHE A 228 -2.25 -0.45 7.72
CA PHE A 228 -2.64 0.62 6.81
C PHE A 228 -2.23 1.99 7.35
N ASN A 229 -2.52 2.31 8.61
CA ASN A 229 -2.12 3.57 9.24
C ASN A 229 -0.61 3.78 9.20
N ARG A 230 0.18 2.72 9.43
CA ARG A 230 1.63 2.79 9.29
C ARG A 230 2.06 3.08 7.85
N THR A 231 1.42 2.46 6.88
CA THR A 231 1.69 2.72 5.46
C THR A 231 1.31 4.15 5.08
N MET A 232 0.13 4.61 5.51
CA MET A 232 -0.31 6.00 5.35
C MET A 232 0.68 6.99 5.97
N HIS A 233 1.09 6.76 7.22
CA HIS A 233 2.08 7.58 7.90
C HIS A 233 3.39 7.65 7.11
N THR A 234 3.85 6.52 6.60
CA THR A 234 5.06 6.49 5.76
C THR A 234 4.88 7.33 4.50
N ILE A 235 3.75 7.20 3.82
CA ILE A 235 3.43 7.98 2.62
C ILE A 235 3.39 9.47 2.95
N LEU A 236 2.60 9.88 3.94
CA LEU A 236 2.42 11.28 4.31
C LEU A 236 3.75 11.95 4.71
N ASN A 237 4.59 11.27 5.50
CA ASN A 237 5.89 11.82 5.90
C ASN A 237 6.86 12.04 4.71
N HIS A 238 6.68 11.34 3.61
CA HIS A 238 7.47 11.57 2.40
C HIS A 238 7.01 12.81 1.61
N PHE A 239 5.76 13.24 1.82
CA PHE A 239 5.23 14.44 1.16
C PHE A 239 5.43 15.71 1.98
N VAL A 240 5.59 15.59 3.31
CA VAL A 240 5.75 16.74 4.22
C VAL A 240 7.22 17.02 4.52
N ALA A 241 8.14 16.11 4.22
CA ALA A 241 9.59 16.28 4.39
C ALA A 241 10.24 16.87 3.15
#